data_74768ba81cda6fc74097e54fcc4dbb79
#
_entry.id   74768ba81cda6fc74097e54fcc4dbb79
#
_cell.length_a   1.000
_cell.length_b   1.000
_cell.length_c   1.000
_cell.angle_alpha   90.00
_cell.angle_beta   90.00
_cell.angle_gamma   90.00
#
_symmetry.space_group_name_H-M   'P 1'
#
loop_
_entity.id
_entity.type
_entity.pdbx_description
1 polymer ?
#
loop_
_entity_poly.entity_id
_entity_poly.type
_entity_poly.pdbx_seq_one_letter_code
_entity_poly.pdbx_strand_id
1 'polypeptide(L)'
;MDKIKRLTKIITDSSNTVFFGGAGVSTESGLKDFRSKDGLYNEKYKYPPEEILSHHFFLEHPEEFYKFYKDKLNSLNYKPNIAHNVLAILENKGLVNTIITQNIDGFHQMAGSKNVIELHGSVLRNHCMKCNKFYDAKKVFFTEGIPKCNCGGIIKPDVVLYEEQLNEIDLILSLIHISEP
;
A
#
# COMPACT_ATOMS: atom_id res chain seq x y z
N MET A 1 -29.73 -9.52 17.02
CA MET A 1 -28.72 -10.44 16.45
C MET A 1 -27.35 -9.82 16.66
N ASP A 2 -26.42 -10.56 17.22
CA ASP A 2 -25.05 -10.10 17.42
C ASP A 2 -24.42 -9.66 16.08
N LYS A 3 -23.71 -8.53 16.09
CA LYS A 3 -23.07 -7.95 14.88
C LYS A 3 -22.13 -8.96 14.20
N ILE A 4 -21.40 -9.76 14.98
CA ILE A 4 -20.51 -10.78 14.49
C ILE A 4 -21.30 -11.89 13.76
N LYS A 5 -22.37 -12.40 14.34
CA LYS A 5 -23.22 -13.41 13.71
C LYS A 5 -23.85 -12.89 12.42
N ARG A 6 -24.22 -11.61 12.38
CA ARG A 6 -24.75 -10.98 11.16
C ARG A 6 -23.70 -10.91 10.07
N LEU A 7 -22.48 -10.45 10.40
CA LEU A 7 -21.35 -10.38 9.44
C LEU A 7 -20.98 -11.77 8.93
N THR A 8 -20.88 -12.75 9.83
CA THR A 8 -20.60 -14.14 9.45
C THR A 8 -21.63 -14.63 8.43
N LYS A 9 -22.95 -14.44 8.73
CA LYS A 9 -24.01 -14.84 7.81
C LYS A 9 -23.89 -14.16 6.44
N ILE A 10 -23.61 -12.85 6.40
CA ILE A 10 -23.43 -12.11 5.14
C ILE A 10 -22.29 -12.72 4.31
N ILE A 11 -21.14 -12.99 4.93
CA ILE A 11 -19.98 -13.54 4.23
C ILE A 11 -20.27 -14.98 3.75
N THR A 12 -20.89 -15.82 4.58
CA THR A 12 -21.16 -17.22 4.22
C THR A 12 -22.24 -17.40 3.19
N ASP A 13 -23.22 -16.49 3.14
CA ASP A 13 -24.33 -16.56 2.17
C ASP A 13 -24.00 -15.84 0.84
N SER A 14 -22.90 -15.10 0.79
CA SER A 14 -22.48 -14.36 -0.41
C SER A 14 -21.76 -15.26 -1.39
N SER A 15 -22.07 -15.13 -2.66
CA SER A 15 -21.35 -15.79 -3.76
C SER A 15 -20.11 -15.03 -4.22
N ASN A 16 -20.07 -13.72 -3.95
CA ASN A 16 -18.95 -12.85 -4.30
C ASN A 16 -18.68 -11.86 -3.16
N THR A 17 -17.60 -12.07 -2.42
CA THR A 17 -17.17 -11.19 -1.34
C THR A 17 -15.84 -10.56 -1.71
N VAL A 18 -15.80 -9.24 -1.71
CA VAL A 18 -14.59 -8.45 -1.93
C VAL A 18 -14.27 -7.66 -0.67
N PHE A 19 -13.02 -7.69 -0.26
CA PHE A 19 -12.54 -6.81 0.80
C PHE A 19 -11.88 -5.56 0.19
N PHE A 20 -12.30 -4.38 0.64
CA PHE A 20 -11.70 -3.11 0.27
C PHE A 20 -11.12 -2.44 1.52
N GLY A 21 -9.81 -2.23 1.55
CA GLY A 21 -9.09 -1.73 2.72
C GLY A 21 -8.16 -0.56 2.45
N GLY A 22 -7.93 0.22 3.50
CA GLY A 22 -6.97 1.33 3.53
C GLY A 22 -6.07 1.27 4.76
N ALA A 23 -5.31 2.35 5.02
CA ALA A 23 -4.24 2.39 6.01
C ALA A 23 -4.65 2.00 7.44
N GLY A 24 -5.92 2.20 7.80
CA GLY A 24 -6.46 1.78 9.10
C GLY A 24 -6.35 0.26 9.36
N VAL A 25 -6.26 -0.57 8.32
CA VAL A 25 -6.06 -2.03 8.48
C VAL A 25 -4.69 -2.35 9.05
N SER A 26 -3.68 -1.52 8.78
CA SER A 26 -2.27 -1.74 9.18
C SER A 26 -1.87 -1.03 10.48
N THR A 27 -2.79 -0.30 11.13
CA THR A 27 -2.47 0.42 12.37
C THR A 27 -2.10 -0.52 13.52
N GLU A 28 -2.78 -1.65 13.66
CA GLU A 28 -2.42 -2.69 14.66
C GLU A 28 -1.12 -3.43 14.32
N SER A 29 -0.59 -3.26 13.11
CA SER A 29 0.76 -3.70 12.75
C SER A 29 1.85 -2.73 13.20
N GLY A 30 1.46 -1.52 13.68
CA GLY A 30 2.36 -0.46 14.11
C GLY A 30 2.63 0.61 13.06
N LEU A 31 2.03 0.50 11.86
CA LEU A 31 2.11 1.56 10.85
C LEU A 31 1.06 2.64 11.16
N LYS A 32 1.48 3.91 11.08
CA LYS A 32 0.54 5.01 11.20
C LYS A 32 -0.31 5.12 9.94
N ASP A 33 -1.59 5.38 10.12
CA ASP A 33 -2.43 5.82 9.01
C ASP A 33 -2.18 7.30 8.68
N PHE A 34 -2.90 7.84 7.69
CA PHE A 34 -2.68 9.22 7.25
C PHE A 34 -3.53 10.24 8.03
N ARG A 35 -4.78 9.91 8.37
CA ARG A 35 -5.80 10.89 8.77
C ARG A 35 -6.28 10.78 10.21
N SER A 36 -6.01 9.68 10.92
CA SER A 36 -6.40 9.55 12.33
C SER A 36 -5.74 10.62 13.20
N LYS A 37 -6.19 10.74 14.45
CA LYS A 37 -5.64 11.72 15.39
C LYS A 37 -4.11 11.63 15.52
N ASP A 38 -3.56 10.41 15.47
CA ASP A 38 -2.13 10.13 15.56
C ASP A 38 -1.51 9.83 14.18
N GLY A 39 -2.25 10.10 13.11
CA GLY A 39 -1.86 9.86 11.73
C GLY A 39 -0.81 10.84 11.21
N LEU A 40 -0.21 10.47 10.08
CA LEU A 40 0.90 11.22 9.49
C LEU A 40 0.55 12.68 9.19
N TYR A 41 -0.70 12.98 8.79
CA TYR A 41 -1.12 14.36 8.45
C TYR A 41 -1.25 15.28 9.66
N ASN A 42 -1.32 14.72 10.87
CA ASN A 42 -1.38 15.50 12.11
C ASN A 42 -0.01 15.73 12.76
N GLU A 43 1.07 15.20 12.19
CA GLU A 43 2.43 15.48 12.63
C GLU A 43 2.94 16.81 12.03
N LYS A 44 3.85 17.47 12.75
CA LYS A 44 4.46 18.73 12.28
C LYS A 44 5.66 18.45 11.38
N TYR A 45 5.55 18.82 10.12
CA TYR A 45 6.64 18.77 9.14
C TYR A 45 6.91 20.17 8.55
N LYS A 46 8.02 20.29 7.84
CA LYS A 46 8.37 21.53 7.09
C LYS A 46 7.37 21.79 5.96
N TYR A 47 6.91 20.72 5.32
CA TYR A 47 5.90 20.72 4.26
C TYR A 47 4.77 19.76 4.63
N PRO A 48 3.53 19.97 4.21
CA PRO A 48 2.46 19.00 4.41
C PRO A 48 2.82 17.63 3.80
N PRO A 49 2.48 16.50 4.44
CA PRO A 49 2.76 15.17 3.89
C PRO A 49 2.19 14.94 2.48
N GLU A 50 1.02 15.52 2.17
CA GLU A 50 0.42 15.44 0.84
C GLU A 50 1.29 16.15 -0.22
N GLU A 51 1.93 17.25 0.14
CA GLU A 51 2.86 17.96 -0.73
C GLU A 51 4.15 17.14 -0.91
N ILE A 52 4.74 16.64 0.19
CA ILE A 52 5.96 15.81 0.15
C ILE A 52 5.74 14.57 -0.73
N LEU A 53 4.58 13.95 -0.64
CA LEU A 53 4.21 12.73 -1.40
C LEU A 53 3.60 13.03 -2.77
N SER A 54 3.78 14.24 -3.32
CA SER A 54 3.34 14.59 -4.67
C SER A 54 4.42 14.33 -5.73
N HIS A 55 3.99 14.17 -6.97
CA HIS A 55 4.88 13.94 -8.11
C HIS A 55 5.83 15.12 -8.33
N HIS A 56 5.31 16.35 -8.32
CA HIS A 56 6.15 17.54 -8.53
C HIS A 56 7.20 17.68 -7.43
N PHE A 57 6.82 17.48 -6.15
CA PHE A 57 7.76 17.58 -5.03
C PHE A 57 8.86 16.51 -5.11
N PHE A 58 8.50 15.29 -5.51
CA PHE A 58 9.48 14.24 -5.75
C PHE A 58 10.53 14.63 -6.80
N LEU A 59 10.14 15.34 -7.86
CA LEU A 59 11.04 15.77 -8.91
C LEU A 59 11.91 16.97 -8.49
N GLU A 60 11.34 17.93 -7.78
CA GLU A 60 12.02 19.19 -7.40
C GLU A 60 12.84 19.06 -6.13
N HIS A 61 12.38 18.23 -5.17
CA HIS A 61 12.98 18.06 -3.84
C HIS A 61 13.22 16.59 -3.46
N PRO A 62 13.93 15.79 -4.29
CA PRO A 62 14.07 14.36 -4.08
C PRO A 62 14.77 14.00 -2.75
N GLU A 63 15.66 14.83 -2.21
CA GLU A 63 16.32 14.59 -0.93
C GLU A 63 15.32 14.63 0.24
N GLU A 64 14.46 15.66 0.27
CA GLU A 64 13.42 15.82 1.30
C GLU A 64 12.35 14.73 1.16
N PHE A 65 11.96 14.38 -0.07
CA PHE A 65 11.06 13.27 -0.35
C PHE A 65 11.60 11.96 0.23
N TYR A 66 12.84 11.57 -0.09
CA TYR A 66 13.41 10.31 0.39
C TYR A 66 13.66 10.30 1.89
N LYS A 67 13.97 11.43 2.49
CA LYS A 67 14.08 11.55 3.95
C LYS A 67 12.74 11.20 4.62
N PHE A 68 11.66 11.81 4.16
CA PHE A 68 10.31 11.53 4.65
C PHE A 68 9.86 10.10 4.35
N TYR A 69 10.02 9.67 3.09
CA TYR A 69 9.61 8.36 2.60
C TYR A 69 10.23 7.22 3.41
N LYS A 70 11.53 7.29 3.65
CA LYS A 70 12.25 6.26 4.41
C LYS A 70 11.90 6.25 5.89
N ASP A 71 11.66 7.40 6.48
CA ASP A 71 11.29 7.53 7.90
C ASP A 71 9.86 7.04 8.15
N LYS A 72 8.92 7.37 7.27
CA LYS A 72 7.48 7.19 7.53
C LYS A 72 6.85 6.00 6.83
N LEU A 73 7.37 5.59 5.67
CA LEU A 73 6.73 4.56 4.84
C LEU A 73 7.49 3.22 4.82
N ASN A 74 8.49 3.06 5.66
CA ASN A 74 9.26 1.82 5.76
C ASN A 74 8.45 0.73 6.47
N SER A 75 7.83 -0.17 5.70
CA SER A 75 7.08 -1.31 6.22
C SER A 75 7.95 -2.54 6.56
N LEU A 76 9.25 -2.54 6.20
CA LEU A 76 10.12 -3.73 6.30
C LEU A 76 10.33 -4.25 7.73
N ASN A 77 10.17 -3.40 8.73
CA ASN A 77 10.34 -3.76 10.14
C ASN A 77 9.04 -4.20 10.82
N TYR A 78 7.94 -4.21 10.09
CA TYR A 78 6.60 -4.53 10.59
C TYR A 78 6.08 -5.84 10.01
N LYS A 79 5.02 -6.37 10.60
CA LYS A 79 4.42 -7.65 10.19
C LYS A 79 2.91 -7.50 10.04
N PRO A 80 2.27 -8.33 9.21
CA PRO A 80 0.82 -8.43 9.14
C PRO A 80 0.23 -8.65 10.53
N ASN A 81 -0.92 -8.02 10.79
CA ASN A 81 -1.70 -8.25 12.00
C ASN A 81 -2.78 -9.31 11.77
N ILE A 82 -3.63 -9.51 12.80
CA ILE A 82 -4.67 -10.54 12.77
C ILE A 82 -5.69 -10.32 11.64
N ALA A 83 -5.99 -9.05 11.26
CA ALA A 83 -6.93 -8.78 10.18
C ALA A 83 -6.41 -9.30 8.83
N HIS A 84 -5.14 -9.06 8.51
CA HIS A 84 -4.50 -9.59 7.29
C HIS A 84 -4.51 -11.13 7.27
N ASN A 85 -4.17 -11.77 8.42
CA ASN A 85 -4.16 -13.22 8.53
C ASN A 85 -5.57 -13.84 8.36
N VAL A 86 -6.58 -13.21 8.95
CA VAL A 86 -7.97 -13.67 8.81
C VAL A 86 -8.44 -13.53 7.37
N LEU A 87 -8.13 -12.43 6.70
CA LEU A 87 -8.48 -12.23 5.28
C LEU A 87 -7.85 -13.31 4.39
N ALA A 88 -6.58 -13.64 4.61
CA ALA A 88 -5.91 -14.71 3.89
C ALA A 88 -6.56 -16.09 4.14
N ILE A 89 -7.02 -16.35 5.37
CA ILE A 89 -7.76 -17.59 5.71
C ILE A 89 -9.11 -17.62 4.99
N LEU A 90 -9.85 -16.50 4.96
CA LEU A 90 -11.14 -16.40 4.30
C LEU A 90 -10.99 -16.57 2.77
N GLU A 91 -9.97 -15.98 2.18
CA GLU A 91 -9.63 -16.17 0.77
C GLU A 91 -9.33 -17.63 0.45
N ASN A 92 -8.47 -18.29 1.25
CA ASN A 92 -8.15 -19.70 1.07
C ASN A 92 -9.36 -20.64 1.23
N LYS A 93 -10.40 -20.22 1.95
CA LYS A 93 -11.68 -20.93 2.08
C LYS A 93 -12.68 -20.60 0.97
N GLY A 94 -12.33 -19.71 0.04
CA GLY A 94 -13.24 -19.23 -1.01
C GLY A 94 -14.39 -18.34 -0.51
N LEU A 95 -14.26 -17.78 0.70
CA LEU A 95 -15.24 -16.88 1.30
C LEU A 95 -14.94 -15.40 1.00
N VAL A 96 -13.73 -15.08 0.57
CA VAL A 96 -13.32 -13.79 0.02
C VAL A 96 -12.64 -14.06 -1.31
N ASN A 97 -13.13 -13.41 -2.37
CA ASN A 97 -12.64 -13.64 -3.73
C ASN A 97 -11.43 -12.78 -4.05
N THR A 98 -11.43 -11.53 -3.58
CA THR A 98 -10.41 -10.55 -3.92
C THR A 98 -10.22 -9.57 -2.77
N ILE A 99 -8.98 -9.18 -2.56
CA ILE A 99 -8.61 -8.10 -1.64
C ILE A 99 -8.17 -6.93 -2.50
N ILE A 100 -8.86 -5.80 -2.36
CA ILE A 100 -8.50 -4.54 -2.98
C ILE A 100 -7.95 -3.63 -1.89
N THR A 101 -6.74 -3.17 -2.04
CA THR A 101 -6.09 -2.35 -1.01
C THR A 101 -5.55 -1.03 -1.55
N GLN A 102 -5.70 0.01 -0.76
CA GLN A 102 -5.02 1.30 -0.95
C GLN A 102 -3.63 1.29 -0.30
N ASN A 103 -3.33 0.26 0.50
CA ASN A 103 -2.07 0.17 1.22
C ASN A 103 -0.93 -0.26 0.29
N ILE A 104 0.25 0.26 0.57
CA ILE A 104 1.49 0.02 -0.17
C ILE A 104 2.47 -0.89 0.58
N ASP A 105 2.06 -1.42 1.75
CA ASP A 105 2.93 -2.11 2.72
C ASP A 105 3.22 -3.58 2.38
N GLY A 106 2.41 -4.22 1.51
CA GLY A 106 2.55 -5.62 1.11
C GLY A 106 2.09 -6.64 2.16
N PHE A 107 1.37 -6.22 3.22
CA PHE A 107 1.01 -7.11 4.33
C PHE A 107 -0.02 -8.16 3.97
N HIS A 108 -0.92 -7.90 3.03
CA HIS A 108 -1.87 -8.91 2.57
C HIS A 108 -1.15 -10.11 1.93
N GLN A 109 -0.19 -9.85 1.04
CA GLN A 109 0.61 -10.89 0.40
C GLN A 109 1.50 -11.59 1.42
N MET A 110 2.09 -10.85 2.36
CA MET A 110 2.92 -11.41 3.44
C MET A 110 2.10 -12.31 4.38
N ALA A 111 0.81 -12.03 4.58
CA ALA A 111 -0.11 -12.87 5.35
C ALA A 111 -0.57 -14.12 4.58
N GLY A 112 -0.27 -14.21 3.27
CA GLY A 112 -0.59 -15.35 2.42
C GLY A 112 -1.77 -15.16 1.48
N SER A 113 -2.32 -13.95 1.36
CA SER A 113 -3.33 -13.61 0.34
C SER A 113 -2.70 -13.63 -1.05
N LYS A 114 -3.42 -14.18 -2.03
CA LYS A 114 -2.94 -14.39 -3.40
C LYS A 114 -3.59 -13.44 -4.41
N ASN A 115 -4.87 -13.14 -4.22
CA ASN A 115 -5.63 -12.28 -5.11
C ASN A 115 -5.75 -10.88 -4.50
N VAL A 116 -4.67 -10.09 -4.60
CA VAL A 116 -4.56 -8.75 -4.03
C VAL A 116 -4.34 -7.73 -5.14
N ILE A 117 -5.23 -6.75 -5.21
CA ILE A 117 -5.13 -5.60 -6.11
C ILE A 117 -4.63 -4.40 -5.31
N GLU A 118 -3.43 -3.90 -5.63
CA GLU A 118 -2.77 -2.79 -4.95
C GLU A 118 -2.98 -1.49 -5.73
N LEU A 119 -4.08 -0.78 -5.45
CA LEU A 119 -4.47 0.44 -6.20
C LEU A 119 -3.41 1.55 -6.20
N HIS A 120 -2.62 1.64 -5.14
CA HIS A 120 -1.58 2.67 -5.00
C HIS A 120 -0.17 2.09 -5.17
N GLY A 121 -0.03 0.88 -5.74
CA GLY A 121 1.25 0.23 -5.91
C GLY A 121 1.84 -0.33 -4.63
N SER A 122 3.19 -0.41 -4.54
CA SER A 122 3.86 -1.06 -3.40
C SER A 122 5.24 -0.49 -3.14
N VAL A 123 5.60 -0.31 -1.86
CA VAL A 123 6.97 0.04 -1.44
C VAL A 123 7.97 -1.08 -1.72
N LEU A 124 7.49 -2.31 -1.95
CA LEU A 124 8.35 -3.48 -2.19
C LEU A 124 8.92 -3.52 -3.62
N ARG A 125 8.33 -2.80 -4.55
CA ARG A 125 8.77 -2.69 -5.95
C ARG A 125 9.28 -1.28 -6.23
N ASN A 126 10.42 -1.19 -6.89
CA ASN A 126 11.05 0.08 -7.21
C ASN A 126 11.77 -0.03 -8.54
N HIS A 127 11.75 1.00 -9.36
CA HIS A 127 12.38 1.00 -10.68
C HIS A 127 13.23 2.24 -10.92
N CYS A 128 14.31 2.04 -11.66
CA CYS A 128 15.13 3.15 -12.13
C CYS A 128 14.38 3.97 -13.18
N MET A 129 14.22 5.26 -12.96
CA MET A 129 13.53 6.18 -13.89
C MET A 129 14.24 6.30 -15.27
N LYS A 130 15.53 5.94 -15.37
CA LYS A 130 16.30 6.05 -16.62
C LYS A 130 16.33 4.76 -17.42
N CYS A 131 16.55 3.60 -16.78
CA CYS A 131 16.75 2.33 -17.47
C CYS A 131 15.74 1.24 -17.10
N ASN A 132 14.75 1.56 -16.30
CA ASN A 132 13.68 0.71 -15.81
C ASN A 132 14.13 -0.57 -15.07
N LYS A 133 15.40 -0.61 -14.60
CA LYS A 133 15.90 -1.74 -13.82
C LYS A 133 15.15 -1.81 -12.49
N PHE A 134 14.67 -3.01 -12.17
CA PHE A 134 14.01 -3.33 -10.90
C PHE A 134 14.98 -3.31 -9.72
N TYR A 135 14.48 -2.86 -8.57
CA TYR A 135 15.14 -2.90 -7.27
C TYR A 135 14.15 -3.27 -6.17
N ASP A 136 14.59 -4.04 -5.19
CA ASP A 136 13.80 -4.34 -4.00
C ASP A 136 13.73 -3.14 -3.03
N ALA A 137 12.85 -3.26 -2.05
CA ALA A 137 12.66 -2.22 -1.04
C ALA A 137 13.93 -1.91 -0.24
N LYS A 138 14.79 -2.92 0.03
CA LYS A 138 16.02 -2.74 0.81
C LYS A 138 16.95 -1.74 0.15
N LYS A 139 17.03 -1.77 -1.19
CA LYS A 139 17.84 -0.82 -1.95
C LYS A 139 17.40 0.63 -1.73
N VAL A 140 16.10 0.88 -1.58
CA VAL A 140 15.57 2.23 -1.34
C VAL A 140 15.71 2.62 0.13
N PHE A 141 15.25 1.77 1.04
CA PHE A 141 15.17 2.13 2.46
C PHE A 141 16.53 2.20 3.15
N PHE A 142 17.52 1.39 2.74
CA PHE A 142 18.82 1.33 3.38
C PHE A 142 19.94 2.07 2.63
N THR A 143 19.65 2.70 1.47
CA THR A 143 20.60 3.60 0.83
C THR A 143 20.57 4.96 1.52
N GLU A 144 21.71 5.53 1.88
CA GLU A 144 21.79 6.90 2.37
C GLU A 144 21.47 7.90 1.24
N GLY A 145 20.75 8.98 1.57
CA GLY A 145 20.34 10.00 0.59
C GLY A 145 19.40 9.47 -0.49
N ILE A 146 19.55 9.95 -1.71
CA ILE A 146 18.72 9.56 -2.86
C ILE A 146 19.19 8.21 -3.42
N PRO A 147 18.35 7.17 -3.49
CA PRO A 147 18.74 5.88 -4.06
C PRO A 147 18.94 6.02 -5.58
N LYS A 148 20.13 5.63 -6.03
CA LYS A 148 20.55 5.70 -7.44
C LYS A 148 20.85 4.32 -8.02
N CYS A 149 20.51 4.17 -9.28
CA CYS A 149 20.89 3.05 -10.13
C CYS A 149 22.35 3.18 -10.60
N ASN A 150 22.96 2.06 -11.00
CA ASN A 150 24.31 2.08 -11.60
C ASN A 150 24.40 2.91 -12.89
N CYS A 151 23.26 3.14 -13.59
CA CYS A 151 23.21 4.03 -14.75
C CYS A 151 23.11 5.53 -14.40
N GLY A 152 23.14 5.87 -13.10
CA GLY A 152 23.01 7.23 -12.59
C GLY A 152 21.55 7.73 -12.43
N GLY A 153 20.55 6.95 -12.87
CA GLY A 153 19.14 7.31 -12.70
C GLY A 153 18.64 7.16 -11.24
N ILE A 154 17.69 7.97 -10.83
CA ILE A 154 17.01 7.84 -9.53
C ILE A 154 16.15 6.58 -9.55
N ILE A 155 16.08 5.87 -8.44
CA ILE A 155 15.23 4.70 -8.26
C ILE A 155 13.93 5.15 -7.60
N LYS A 156 12.84 5.24 -8.36
CA LYS A 156 11.50 5.63 -7.86
C LYS A 156 10.76 4.40 -7.33
N PRO A 157 10.10 4.49 -6.15
CA PRO A 157 9.15 3.47 -5.72
C PRO A 157 7.96 3.36 -6.68
N ASP A 158 7.47 2.14 -6.88
CA ASP A 158 6.23 1.89 -7.65
C ASP A 158 4.99 2.21 -6.79
N VAL A 159 5.02 3.38 -6.17
CA VAL A 159 3.93 3.93 -5.39
C VAL A 159 3.33 5.08 -6.19
N VAL A 160 2.00 5.10 -6.28
CA VAL A 160 1.26 6.20 -6.89
C VAL A 160 1.32 7.40 -5.95
N LEU A 161 2.02 8.44 -6.38
CA LEU A 161 2.11 9.71 -5.66
C LEU A 161 0.88 10.58 -5.96
N TYR A 162 0.61 11.57 -5.11
CA TYR A 162 -0.37 12.59 -5.46
C TYR A 162 -0.02 13.19 -6.83
N GLU A 163 -1.04 13.54 -7.63
CA GLU A 163 -0.93 14.01 -9.02
C GLU A 163 -0.63 12.89 -10.05
N GLU A 164 -0.25 11.69 -9.63
CA GLU A 164 -0.11 10.55 -10.54
C GLU A 164 -1.46 9.84 -10.74
N GLN A 165 -1.67 9.30 -11.92
CA GLN A 165 -2.86 8.49 -12.21
C GLN A 165 -2.72 7.09 -11.63
N LEU A 166 -3.83 6.51 -11.19
CA LEU A 166 -3.89 5.10 -10.84
C LEU A 166 -3.62 4.23 -12.08
N ASN A 167 -3.10 3.03 -11.85
CA ASN A 167 -2.97 2.06 -12.93
C ASN A 167 -4.36 1.69 -13.45
N GLU A 168 -4.61 1.90 -14.74
CA GLU A 168 -5.93 1.65 -15.36
C GLU A 168 -6.35 0.18 -15.26
N ILE A 169 -5.41 -0.76 -15.39
CA ILE A 169 -5.69 -2.18 -15.29
C ILE A 169 -6.14 -2.55 -13.88
N ASP A 170 -5.42 -2.08 -12.84
CA ASP A 170 -5.77 -2.35 -11.45
C ASP A 170 -7.11 -1.71 -11.10
N LEU A 171 -7.40 -0.52 -11.62
CA LEU A 171 -8.68 0.16 -11.44
C LEU A 171 -9.82 -0.63 -12.10
N ILE A 172 -9.66 -1.05 -13.36
CA ILE A 172 -10.66 -1.85 -14.09
C ILE A 172 -10.91 -3.18 -13.38
N LEU A 173 -9.85 -3.90 -12.99
CA LEU A 173 -9.96 -5.15 -12.26
C LEU A 173 -10.71 -4.95 -10.92
N SER A 174 -10.42 -3.89 -10.18
CA SER A 174 -11.11 -3.59 -8.94
C SER A 174 -12.61 -3.34 -9.16
N LEU A 175 -12.96 -2.60 -10.21
CA LEU A 175 -14.35 -2.33 -10.58
C LEU A 175 -15.10 -3.58 -11.02
N ILE A 176 -14.48 -4.47 -11.80
CA ILE A 176 -15.06 -5.75 -12.19
C ILE A 176 -15.40 -6.58 -10.95
N HIS A 177 -14.46 -6.75 -10.02
CA HIS A 177 -14.69 -7.52 -8.80
C HIS A 177 -15.74 -6.93 -7.86
N ILE A 178 -15.94 -5.60 -7.86
CA ILE A 178 -16.96 -4.93 -7.04
C ILE A 178 -18.33 -4.98 -7.72
N SER A 179 -18.39 -4.87 -9.05
CA SER A 179 -19.65 -4.65 -9.78
C SER A 179 -20.28 -5.94 -10.31
N GLU A 180 -19.55 -7.03 -10.43
CA GLU A 180 -20.13 -8.29 -10.88
C GLU A 180 -20.71 -9.10 -9.71
N PRO A 181 -21.98 -9.53 -9.81
CA PRO A 181 -22.64 -10.32 -8.78
C PRO A 181 -22.13 -11.75 -8.68
#